data_b7f0e4abe98e84826c2cc5f5d1951c34
#
_entry.id   b7f0e4abe98e84826c2cc5f5d1951c34
#
_cell.length_a   1.000
_cell.length_b   1.000
_cell.length_c   1.000
_cell.angle_alpha   90.00
_cell.angle_beta   90.00
_cell.angle_gamma   90.00
#
_symmetry.space_group_name_H-M   'P 1'
#
loop_
_entity.id
_entity.type
_entity.pdbx_description
1 polymer ?
#
loop_
_entity_poly.entity_id
_entity_poly.type
_entity_poly.pdbx_seq_one_letter_code
_entity_poly.pdbx_strand_id
1 'polypeptide(L)'
;MSDKKDKETEIDSDDIVLEENHEDNSAVSSDDKVKKLKKEIVDIKKEKADLLAELQRAKADFINMRRRDEEHLKDMVRFANVEMISQIIPVLDSFDMAFSNKEAWEKAPKEWRIGVEYIYNQLLSVLTNNSVDVVNPIGQKFDPNTEEAIENIPGEKENDGKVVAVIQKGYKMGDRMIRPAKVKVGTLK
;
A
#
# COMPACT_ATOMS: atom_id res chain seq x y z
N MET A 1 -35.16 7.44 8.18
CA MET A 1 -36.05 8.56 8.40
C MET A 1 -35.54 9.36 9.57
N SER A 2 -34.83 10.42 9.35
CA SER A 2 -34.77 11.61 10.22
C SER A 2 -33.87 12.62 9.50
N ASP A 3 -34.56 13.57 8.87
CA ASP A 3 -33.94 14.75 8.26
C ASP A 3 -33.33 15.63 9.35
N LYS A 4 -32.02 15.88 9.28
CA LYS A 4 -31.43 17.03 9.96
C LYS A 4 -31.25 18.14 8.94
N LYS A 5 -32.21 19.06 8.95
CA LYS A 5 -32.11 20.35 8.31
C LYS A 5 -30.92 21.12 8.87
N ASP A 6 -30.01 21.46 7.97
CA ASP A 6 -28.98 22.47 8.21
C ASP A 6 -29.70 23.80 8.44
N LYS A 7 -29.53 24.36 9.65
CA LYS A 7 -29.92 25.75 9.97
C LYS A 7 -28.78 26.64 9.47
N GLU A 8 -29.00 27.28 8.33
CA GLU A 8 -28.29 28.48 8.01
C GLU A 8 -28.58 29.54 9.08
N THR A 9 -27.55 29.90 9.83
CA THR A 9 -27.61 31.08 10.72
C THR A 9 -27.48 32.31 9.85
N GLU A 10 -28.62 32.92 9.52
CA GLU A 10 -28.67 34.30 9.06
C GLU A 10 -28.07 35.15 10.17
N ILE A 11 -26.93 35.75 9.88
CA ILE A 11 -26.35 36.81 10.72
C ILE A 11 -27.13 38.08 10.43
N ASP A 12 -27.97 38.41 11.42
CA ASP A 12 -28.77 39.62 11.43
C ASP A 12 -27.86 40.83 11.38
N SER A 13 -28.10 41.72 10.39
CA SER A 13 -27.23 42.84 10.08
C SER A 13 -27.48 44.09 10.96
N ASP A 14 -28.32 43.97 11.99
CA ASP A 14 -28.82 45.13 12.72
C ASP A 14 -28.13 45.44 14.07
N ASP A 15 -27.10 44.71 14.47
CA ASP A 15 -26.42 44.97 15.76
C ASP A 15 -25.04 45.64 15.63
N ILE A 16 -24.84 46.49 14.64
CA ILE A 16 -23.68 47.40 14.68
C ILE A 16 -24.08 48.66 15.42
N VAL A 17 -24.01 48.62 16.77
CA VAL A 17 -24.04 49.81 17.60
C VAL A 17 -22.76 50.60 17.33
N LEU A 18 -22.87 51.67 16.56
CA LEU A 18 -21.81 52.67 16.44
C LEU A 18 -21.76 53.46 17.75
N GLU A 19 -20.87 53.09 18.68
CA GLU A 19 -20.48 54.01 19.77
C GLU A 19 -19.84 55.26 19.15
N GLU A 20 -20.59 56.34 19.12
CA GLU A 20 -20.06 57.69 18.84
C GLU A 20 -19.18 58.10 20.04
N ASN A 21 -17.89 57.76 19.99
CA ASN A 21 -16.91 58.43 20.82
C ASN A 21 -16.65 59.84 20.27
N HIS A 22 -17.35 60.80 20.85
CA HIS A 22 -17.00 62.21 20.77
C HIS A 22 -15.74 62.47 21.59
N GLU A 23 -14.57 62.47 20.96
CA GLU A 23 -13.41 63.26 21.43
C GLU A 23 -12.69 63.85 20.22
N ASP A 24 -12.99 65.16 20.11
CA ASP A 24 -12.17 66.31 19.89
C ASP A 24 -10.98 66.25 18.92
N ASN A 25 -11.11 67.16 17.92
CA ASN A 25 -10.03 67.96 17.35
C ASN A 25 -9.10 67.35 16.28
N SER A 26 -9.41 67.74 15.16
CA SER A 26 -8.62 68.33 14.07
C SER A 26 -9.27 68.01 12.72
N ALA A 27 -9.44 68.99 11.90
CA ALA A 27 -10.03 68.94 10.56
C ALA A 27 -9.18 68.06 9.60
N VAL A 28 -9.25 66.74 9.78
CA VAL A 28 -8.92 65.83 8.72
C VAL A 28 -10.05 65.84 7.76
N SER A 29 -9.80 66.40 6.57
CA SER A 29 -10.78 66.53 5.48
C SER A 29 -11.54 65.23 5.32
N SER A 30 -12.86 65.21 5.18
CA SER A 30 -13.70 64.07 4.89
C SER A 30 -13.14 63.22 3.75
N ASP A 31 -12.46 63.86 2.80
CA ASP A 31 -11.73 63.18 1.71
C ASP A 31 -10.56 62.31 2.16
N ASP A 32 -9.83 62.69 3.21
CA ASP A 32 -8.70 61.90 3.72
C ASP A 32 -9.20 60.68 4.49
N LYS A 33 -10.30 60.77 5.22
CA LYS A 33 -10.96 59.61 5.86
C LYS A 33 -11.48 58.64 4.82
N VAL A 34 -12.11 59.14 3.75
CA VAL A 34 -12.59 58.29 2.63
C VAL A 34 -11.41 57.60 1.91
N LYS A 35 -10.30 58.27 1.69
CA LYS A 35 -9.09 57.67 1.10
C LYS A 35 -8.50 56.55 2.00
N LYS A 36 -8.45 56.79 3.31
CA LYS A 36 -7.97 55.82 4.29
C LYS A 36 -8.84 54.57 4.31
N LEU A 37 -10.16 54.74 4.39
CA LEU A 37 -11.12 53.62 4.35
C LEU A 37 -11.06 52.83 3.02
N LYS A 38 -10.93 53.51 1.89
CA LYS A 38 -10.75 52.85 0.60
C LYS A 38 -9.47 51.99 0.56
N LYS A 39 -8.37 52.48 1.14
CA LYS A 39 -7.13 51.72 1.24
C LYS A 39 -7.31 50.50 2.13
N GLU A 40 -7.92 50.66 3.30
CA GLU A 40 -8.22 49.54 4.21
C GLU A 40 -9.09 48.46 3.55
N ILE A 41 -10.12 48.86 2.79
CA ILE A 41 -10.95 47.94 2.02
C ILE A 41 -10.13 47.17 0.98
N VAL A 42 -9.19 47.83 0.31
CA VAL A 42 -8.30 47.14 -0.67
C VAL A 42 -7.39 46.14 0.03
N ASP A 43 -6.80 46.53 1.16
CA ASP A 43 -5.90 45.66 1.93
C ASP A 43 -6.65 44.44 2.49
N ILE A 44 -7.85 44.66 3.07
CA ILE A 44 -8.71 43.56 3.55
C ILE A 44 -9.15 42.62 2.40
N LYS A 45 -9.50 43.19 1.24
CA LYS A 45 -9.84 42.36 0.08
C LYS A 45 -8.68 41.51 -0.40
N LYS A 46 -7.46 42.05 -0.35
CA LYS A 46 -6.24 41.31 -0.70
C LYS A 46 -5.99 40.20 0.31
N GLU A 47 -6.02 40.51 1.60
CA GLU A 47 -5.84 39.52 2.67
C GLU A 47 -6.88 38.38 2.58
N LYS A 48 -8.14 38.73 2.32
CA LYS A 48 -9.20 37.75 2.08
C LYS A 48 -8.91 36.87 0.87
N ALA A 49 -8.38 37.42 -0.22
CA ALA A 49 -8.03 36.66 -1.41
C ALA A 49 -6.86 35.70 -1.12
N ASP A 50 -5.85 36.14 -0.38
CA ASP A 50 -4.69 35.35 0.00
C ASP A 50 -5.11 34.20 0.93
N LEU A 51 -5.95 34.50 1.95
CA LEU A 51 -6.50 33.47 2.84
C LEU A 51 -7.37 32.44 2.11
N LEU A 52 -8.18 32.86 1.14
CA LEU A 52 -8.95 31.96 0.32
C LEU A 52 -8.05 31.03 -0.53
N ALA A 53 -6.96 31.58 -1.09
CA ALA A 53 -5.99 30.81 -1.85
C ALA A 53 -5.26 29.78 -0.96
N GLU A 54 -4.88 30.17 0.26
CA GLU A 54 -4.29 29.24 1.24
C GLU A 54 -5.27 28.14 1.64
N LEU A 55 -6.51 28.49 1.90
CA LEU A 55 -7.56 27.53 2.26
C LEU A 55 -7.84 26.53 1.14
N GLN A 56 -7.85 27.01 -0.11
CA GLN A 56 -8.00 26.13 -1.28
C GLN A 56 -6.82 25.16 -1.40
N ARG A 57 -5.59 25.65 -1.19
CA ARG A 57 -4.39 24.81 -1.21
C ARG A 57 -4.42 23.78 -0.08
N ALA A 58 -4.69 24.23 1.15
CA ALA A 58 -4.79 23.33 2.30
C ALA A 58 -5.87 22.24 2.09
N LYS A 59 -7.01 22.61 1.49
CA LYS A 59 -8.06 21.64 1.14
C LYS A 59 -7.59 20.63 0.09
N ALA A 60 -6.86 21.08 -0.93
CA ALA A 60 -6.32 20.18 -1.95
C ALA A 60 -5.27 19.22 -1.33
N ASP A 61 -4.38 19.74 -0.49
CA ASP A 61 -3.38 18.93 0.21
C ASP A 61 -4.02 17.91 1.15
N PHE A 62 -5.07 18.30 1.89
CA PHE A 62 -5.83 17.40 2.75
C PHE A 62 -6.47 16.24 1.96
N ILE A 63 -7.09 16.54 0.80
CA ILE A 63 -7.67 15.50 -0.06
C ILE A 63 -6.60 14.54 -0.56
N ASN A 64 -5.45 15.07 -0.99
CA ASN A 64 -4.33 14.25 -1.45
C ASN A 64 -3.73 13.38 -0.34
N MET A 65 -3.59 13.94 0.86
CA MET A 65 -3.12 13.21 2.04
C MET A 65 -4.09 12.09 2.39
N ARG A 66 -5.39 12.39 2.49
CA ARG A 66 -6.42 11.38 2.79
C ARG A 66 -6.40 10.23 1.79
N ARG A 67 -6.25 10.52 0.49
CA ARG A 67 -6.16 9.46 -0.53
C ARG A 67 -4.93 8.58 -0.31
N ARG A 68 -3.77 9.16 0.01
CA ARG A 68 -2.55 8.39 0.33
C ARG A 68 -2.73 7.53 1.57
N ASP A 69 -3.36 8.08 2.60
CA ASP A 69 -3.62 7.34 3.84
C ASP A 69 -4.55 6.15 3.60
N GLU A 70 -5.59 6.31 2.77
CA GLU A 70 -6.49 5.22 2.38
C GLU A 70 -5.74 4.12 1.58
N GLU A 71 -4.81 4.50 0.68
CA GLU A 71 -3.94 3.56 -0.04
C GLU A 71 -3.00 2.84 0.93
N HIS A 72 -2.34 3.56 1.84
CA HIS A 72 -1.47 2.97 2.87
C HIS A 72 -2.20 2.01 3.80
N LEU A 73 -3.42 2.35 4.22
CA LEU A 73 -4.24 1.45 5.04
C LEU A 73 -4.58 0.16 4.30
N LYS A 74 -4.94 0.24 3.01
CA LYS A 74 -5.20 -0.96 2.19
C LYS A 74 -3.95 -1.84 2.09
N ASP A 75 -2.80 -1.24 1.85
CA ASP A 75 -1.53 -1.98 1.78
C ASP A 75 -1.14 -2.57 3.13
N MET A 76 -1.34 -1.83 4.22
CA MET A 76 -1.09 -2.32 5.57
C MET A 76 -1.96 -3.54 5.89
N VAL A 77 -3.27 -3.48 5.61
CA VAL A 77 -4.18 -4.62 5.81
C VAL A 77 -3.77 -5.80 4.91
N ARG A 78 -3.45 -5.53 3.63
CA ARG A 78 -3.02 -6.57 2.69
C ARG A 78 -1.75 -7.28 3.15
N PHE A 79 -0.79 -6.55 3.72
CA PHE A 79 0.52 -7.11 4.09
C PHE A 79 0.66 -7.41 5.60
N ALA A 80 -0.37 -7.16 6.40
CA ALA A 80 -0.34 -7.46 7.84
C ALA A 80 -0.02 -8.92 8.14
N ASN A 81 -0.45 -9.83 7.27
CA ASN A 81 -0.26 -11.27 7.45
C ASN A 81 1.07 -11.81 6.90
N VAL A 82 1.90 -10.97 6.25
CA VAL A 82 3.16 -11.44 5.61
C VAL A 82 4.08 -12.10 6.62
N GLU A 83 4.22 -11.51 7.81
CA GLU A 83 5.06 -12.06 8.88
C GLU A 83 4.57 -13.46 9.32
N MET A 84 3.26 -13.61 9.55
CA MET A 84 2.68 -14.91 9.89
C MET A 84 2.87 -15.91 8.76
N ILE A 85 2.64 -15.51 7.51
CA ILE A 85 2.81 -16.36 6.33
C ILE A 85 4.27 -16.82 6.22
N SER A 86 5.23 -15.93 6.44
CA SER A 86 6.65 -16.26 6.38
C SER A 86 7.06 -17.33 7.42
N GLN A 87 6.36 -17.39 8.57
CA GLN A 87 6.54 -18.41 9.59
C GLN A 87 5.87 -19.75 9.22
N ILE A 88 4.84 -19.75 8.38
CA ILE A 88 4.17 -20.96 7.88
C ILE A 88 4.95 -21.61 6.72
N ILE A 89 5.63 -20.83 5.90
CA ILE A 89 6.37 -21.32 4.73
C ILE A 89 7.35 -22.48 5.07
N PRO A 90 8.13 -22.46 6.17
CA PRO A 90 8.99 -23.57 6.55
C PRO A 90 8.26 -24.89 6.78
N VAL A 91 6.98 -24.84 7.17
CA VAL A 91 6.15 -26.04 7.32
C VAL A 91 5.89 -26.66 5.95
N LEU A 92 5.57 -25.86 4.92
CA LEU A 92 5.43 -26.33 3.54
C LEU A 92 6.74 -26.91 2.99
N ASP A 93 7.88 -26.28 3.31
CA ASP A 93 9.19 -26.81 2.92
C ASP A 93 9.44 -28.20 3.53
N SER A 94 8.98 -28.43 4.76
CA SER A 94 9.10 -29.75 5.41
C SER A 94 8.27 -30.81 4.69
N PHE A 95 7.08 -30.46 4.20
CA PHE A 95 6.29 -31.35 3.34
C PHE A 95 6.99 -31.62 2.00
N ASP A 96 7.50 -30.57 1.34
CA ASP A 96 8.22 -30.72 0.07
C ASP A 96 9.46 -31.63 0.23
N MET A 97 10.18 -31.50 1.34
CA MET A 97 11.30 -32.37 1.68
C MET A 97 10.86 -33.84 1.89
N ALA A 98 9.73 -34.04 2.58
CA ALA A 98 9.17 -35.38 2.77
C ALA A 98 8.76 -36.02 1.43
N PHE A 99 8.14 -35.27 0.53
CA PHE A 99 7.75 -35.72 -0.81
C PHE A 99 8.96 -35.99 -1.72
N SER A 100 10.05 -35.26 -1.54
CA SER A 100 11.28 -35.41 -2.32
C SER A 100 12.00 -36.74 -2.02
N ASN A 101 11.83 -37.31 -0.82
CA ASN A 101 12.34 -38.63 -0.46
C ASN A 101 11.42 -39.71 -0.98
N LYS A 102 11.50 -39.97 -2.31
CA LYS A 102 10.62 -40.93 -3.00
C LYS A 102 10.63 -42.31 -2.37
N GLU A 103 11.80 -42.80 -1.98
CA GLU A 103 11.92 -44.16 -1.41
C GLU A 103 11.15 -44.30 -0.09
N ALA A 104 11.29 -43.34 0.82
CA ALA A 104 10.56 -43.35 2.09
C ALA A 104 9.07 -43.07 1.87
N TRP A 105 8.72 -42.17 0.93
CA TRP A 105 7.35 -41.84 0.61
C TRP A 105 6.58 -43.02 0.01
N GLU A 106 7.17 -43.77 -0.92
CA GLU A 106 6.54 -44.92 -1.55
C GLU A 106 6.35 -46.09 -0.60
N LYS A 107 7.22 -46.25 0.44
CA LYS A 107 7.06 -47.25 1.49
C LYS A 107 5.93 -46.97 2.48
N ALA A 108 5.47 -45.73 2.55
CA ALA A 108 4.37 -45.35 3.44
C ALA A 108 3.01 -45.91 2.95
N PRO A 109 2.06 -46.24 3.86
CA PRO A 109 0.73 -46.67 3.49
C PRO A 109 0.02 -45.63 2.60
N LYS A 110 -0.70 -46.12 1.58
CA LYS A 110 -1.37 -45.26 0.59
C LYS A 110 -2.35 -44.29 1.25
N GLU A 111 -3.13 -44.79 2.21
CA GLU A 111 -4.14 -44.01 2.92
C GLU A 111 -3.48 -42.85 3.71
N TRP A 112 -2.32 -43.13 4.32
CA TRP A 112 -1.57 -42.11 5.04
C TRP A 112 -1.02 -41.05 4.08
N ARG A 113 -0.46 -41.42 2.92
CA ARG A 113 0.03 -40.48 1.90
C ARG A 113 -1.07 -39.55 1.42
N ILE A 114 -2.24 -40.10 1.10
CA ILE A 114 -3.40 -39.32 0.68
C ILE A 114 -3.79 -38.32 1.76
N GLY A 115 -3.79 -38.69 3.03
CA GLY A 115 -4.10 -37.78 4.14
C GLY A 115 -3.09 -36.65 4.26
N VAL A 116 -1.80 -36.93 4.12
CA VAL A 116 -0.73 -35.91 4.17
C VAL A 116 -0.80 -34.97 2.96
N GLU A 117 -1.01 -35.50 1.75
CA GLU A 117 -1.22 -34.69 0.54
C GLU A 117 -2.45 -33.78 0.67
N TYR A 118 -3.52 -34.26 1.29
CA TYR A 118 -4.72 -33.44 1.55
C TYR A 118 -4.41 -32.27 2.47
N ILE A 119 -3.69 -32.50 3.58
CA ILE A 119 -3.27 -31.43 4.51
C ILE A 119 -2.39 -30.39 3.79
N TYR A 120 -1.43 -30.85 2.99
CA TYR A 120 -0.57 -29.98 2.20
C TYR A 120 -1.38 -29.09 1.25
N ASN A 121 -2.29 -29.68 0.49
CA ASN A 121 -3.14 -28.96 -0.45
C ASN A 121 -4.09 -27.98 0.27
N GLN A 122 -4.56 -28.33 1.45
CA GLN A 122 -5.37 -27.42 2.27
C GLN A 122 -4.55 -26.20 2.73
N LEU A 123 -3.31 -26.39 3.15
CA LEU A 123 -2.38 -25.31 3.47
C LEU A 123 -2.10 -24.41 2.26
N LEU A 124 -1.86 -24.97 1.09
CA LEU A 124 -1.70 -24.20 -0.15
C LEU A 124 -2.95 -23.40 -0.48
N SER A 125 -4.14 -23.97 -0.29
CA SER A 125 -5.40 -23.28 -0.51
C SER A 125 -5.57 -22.08 0.44
N VAL A 126 -5.16 -22.21 1.70
CA VAL A 126 -5.16 -21.10 2.65
C VAL A 126 -4.25 -19.97 2.17
N LEU A 127 -3.06 -20.28 1.67
CA LEU A 127 -2.13 -19.28 1.12
C LEU A 127 -2.73 -18.57 -0.10
N THR A 128 -3.29 -19.33 -1.04
CA THR A 128 -3.92 -18.78 -2.25
C THR A 128 -5.09 -17.87 -1.90
N ASN A 129 -5.93 -18.24 -0.93
CA ASN A 129 -7.04 -17.40 -0.44
C ASN A 129 -6.55 -16.08 0.19
N ASN A 130 -5.31 -16.06 0.69
CA ASN A 130 -4.65 -14.85 1.19
C ASN A 130 -3.80 -14.15 0.11
N SER A 131 -4.02 -14.45 -1.17
CA SER A 131 -3.31 -13.85 -2.32
C SER A 131 -1.82 -14.15 -2.32
N VAL A 132 -1.41 -15.29 -1.79
CA VAL A 132 -0.03 -15.78 -1.84
C VAL A 132 0.11 -16.80 -2.95
N ASP A 133 0.97 -16.51 -3.90
CA ASP A 133 1.29 -17.38 -5.03
C ASP A 133 2.62 -18.10 -4.80
N VAL A 134 2.68 -19.35 -5.25
CA VAL A 134 3.91 -20.16 -5.24
C VAL A 134 4.74 -19.83 -6.48
N VAL A 135 6.01 -19.52 -6.28
CA VAL A 135 6.99 -19.33 -7.37
C VAL A 135 7.78 -20.62 -7.55
N ASN A 136 7.50 -21.32 -8.65
CA ASN A 136 8.16 -22.58 -9.02
C ASN A 136 8.56 -22.53 -10.51
N PRO A 137 9.69 -21.90 -10.85
CA PRO A 137 10.07 -21.54 -12.22
C PRO A 137 10.81 -22.63 -12.97
N ILE A 138 10.55 -23.92 -12.71
CA ILE A 138 11.24 -25.02 -13.40
C ILE A 138 11.10 -24.89 -14.92
N GLY A 139 12.22 -24.91 -15.64
CA GLY A 139 12.28 -24.80 -17.11
C GLY A 139 12.11 -23.37 -17.66
N GLN A 140 11.86 -22.39 -16.81
CA GLN A 140 11.76 -20.98 -17.20
C GLN A 140 13.15 -20.32 -17.22
N LYS A 141 13.23 -19.16 -17.88
CA LYS A 141 14.44 -18.33 -17.84
C LYS A 141 14.59 -17.74 -16.44
N PHE A 142 15.81 -17.79 -15.90
CA PHE A 142 16.13 -17.24 -14.58
C PHE A 142 15.82 -15.76 -14.50
N ASP A 143 15.08 -15.37 -13.45
CA ASP A 143 14.74 -13.98 -13.11
C ASP A 143 15.30 -13.61 -11.73
N PRO A 144 16.34 -12.75 -11.66
CA PRO A 144 16.94 -12.34 -10.38
C PRO A 144 15.99 -11.61 -9.42
N ASN A 145 14.84 -11.11 -9.89
CA ASN A 145 13.87 -10.42 -9.03
C ASN A 145 13.03 -11.40 -8.19
N THR A 146 12.85 -12.62 -8.67
CA THR A 146 11.98 -13.63 -8.05
C THR A 146 12.71 -14.88 -7.60
N GLU A 147 13.98 -15.03 -8.00
CA GLU A 147 14.77 -16.25 -7.83
C GLU A 147 16.18 -15.95 -7.31
N GLU A 148 16.71 -16.88 -6.52
CA GLU A 148 18.07 -16.89 -6.01
C GLU A 148 18.82 -18.11 -6.58
N ALA A 149 19.80 -17.87 -7.45
CA ALA A 149 20.65 -18.95 -8.00
C ALA A 149 21.66 -19.38 -6.94
N ILE A 150 21.52 -20.60 -6.43
CA ILE A 150 22.44 -21.17 -5.42
C ILE A 150 23.56 -22.02 -6.06
N GLU A 151 23.32 -22.53 -7.27
CA GLU A 151 24.29 -23.37 -7.98
C GLU A 151 24.10 -23.23 -9.49
N ASN A 152 25.22 -23.15 -10.20
CA ASN A 152 25.25 -23.25 -11.65
C ASN A 152 25.63 -24.66 -12.06
N ILE A 153 24.76 -25.31 -12.84
CA ILE A 153 25.00 -26.66 -13.33
C ILE A 153 25.45 -26.59 -14.78
N PRO A 154 26.60 -27.19 -15.15
CA PRO A 154 26.99 -27.34 -16.54
C PRO A 154 25.90 -28.10 -17.30
N GLY A 155 25.35 -27.50 -18.33
CA GLY A 155 24.22 -28.05 -19.06
C GLY A 155 24.40 -27.95 -20.58
N GLU A 156 23.42 -28.50 -21.29
CA GLU A 156 23.29 -28.39 -22.73
C GLU A 156 22.79 -26.98 -23.12
N LYS A 157 22.99 -26.60 -24.40
CA LYS A 157 22.56 -25.29 -24.94
C LYS A 157 21.10 -24.96 -24.68
N GLU A 158 20.25 -25.97 -24.58
CA GLU A 158 18.80 -25.81 -24.32
C GLU A 158 18.49 -25.31 -22.91
N ASN A 159 19.38 -25.56 -21.94
CA ASN A 159 19.20 -25.22 -20.53
C ASN A 159 19.99 -23.96 -20.11
N ASP A 160 20.70 -23.33 -21.04
CA ASP A 160 21.49 -22.14 -20.75
C ASP A 160 20.64 -20.97 -20.28
N GLY A 161 20.94 -20.46 -19.08
CA GLY A 161 20.18 -19.39 -18.43
C GLY A 161 18.80 -19.79 -17.95
N LYS A 162 18.45 -21.10 -17.94
CA LYS A 162 17.17 -21.60 -17.44
C LYS A 162 17.31 -22.25 -16.07
N VAL A 163 16.20 -22.25 -15.33
CA VAL A 163 16.09 -22.98 -14.06
C VAL A 163 15.98 -24.46 -14.34
N VAL A 164 16.99 -25.21 -13.95
CA VAL A 164 17.05 -26.68 -14.12
C VAL A 164 16.36 -27.40 -12.96
N ALA A 165 16.52 -26.89 -11.74
CA ALA A 165 15.90 -27.45 -10.54
C ALA A 165 15.54 -26.35 -9.55
N VAL A 166 14.43 -26.54 -8.84
CA VAL A 166 14.03 -25.73 -7.70
C VAL A 166 14.33 -26.49 -6.42
N ILE A 167 15.23 -25.96 -5.62
CA ILE A 167 15.62 -26.56 -4.33
C ILE A 167 14.64 -26.17 -3.24
N GLN A 168 14.15 -24.90 -3.31
CA GLN A 168 13.19 -24.37 -2.36
C GLN A 168 12.25 -23.43 -3.10
N LYS A 169 10.95 -23.67 -3.00
CA LYS A 169 9.92 -22.84 -3.66
C LYS A 169 9.92 -21.41 -3.12
N GLY A 170 9.72 -20.47 -3.99
CA GLY A 170 9.47 -19.08 -3.63
C GLY A 170 7.99 -18.81 -3.35
N TYR A 171 7.72 -17.69 -2.69
CA TYR A 171 6.37 -17.25 -2.39
C TYR A 171 6.27 -15.73 -2.56
N LYS A 172 5.19 -15.27 -3.22
CA LYS A 172 4.91 -13.84 -3.40
C LYS A 172 3.48 -13.53 -3.03
N MET A 173 3.23 -12.32 -2.54
CA MET A 173 1.88 -11.81 -2.26
C MET A 173 1.62 -10.59 -3.15
N GLY A 174 0.85 -10.80 -4.22
CA GLY A 174 0.72 -9.80 -5.27
C GLY A 174 2.08 -9.45 -5.87
N ASP A 175 2.47 -8.17 -5.79
CA ASP A 175 3.76 -7.69 -6.31
C ASP A 175 4.92 -7.81 -5.32
N ARG A 176 4.62 -8.11 -4.04
CA ARG A 176 5.64 -8.23 -2.99
C ARG A 176 6.17 -9.64 -2.89
N MET A 177 7.48 -9.80 -3.05
CA MET A 177 8.17 -11.05 -2.77
C MET A 177 8.25 -11.28 -1.25
N ILE A 178 7.76 -12.44 -0.78
CA ILE A 178 7.90 -12.89 0.61
C ILE A 178 9.23 -13.63 0.75
N ARG A 179 9.49 -14.56 -0.17
CA ARG A 179 10.75 -15.34 -0.23
C ARG A 179 11.05 -15.71 -1.69
N PRO A 180 12.26 -15.42 -2.21
CA PRO A 180 12.66 -15.87 -3.54
C PRO A 180 12.76 -17.41 -3.61
N ALA A 181 12.56 -17.95 -4.80
CA ALA A 181 12.80 -19.38 -5.03
C ALA A 181 14.32 -19.65 -5.11
N LYS A 182 14.81 -20.66 -4.39
CA LYS A 182 16.20 -21.10 -4.52
C LYS A 182 16.32 -22.13 -5.63
N VAL A 183 17.11 -21.79 -6.64
CA VAL A 183 17.15 -22.53 -7.88
C VAL A 183 18.58 -22.92 -8.30
N LYS A 184 18.68 -23.94 -9.12
CA LYS A 184 19.88 -24.29 -9.87
C LYS A 184 19.69 -23.87 -11.32
N VAL A 185 20.64 -23.12 -11.86
CA VAL A 185 20.60 -22.56 -13.22
C VAL A 185 21.56 -23.31 -14.11
N GLY A 186 21.10 -23.66 -15.30
CA GLY A 186 21.97 -24.22 -16.34
C GLY A 186 22.90 -23.15 -16.91
N THR A 187 24.17 -23.48 -17.09
CA THR A 187 25.15 -22.64 -17.76
C THR A 187 25.91 -23.43 -18.81
N LEU A 188 26.13 -22.83 -19.97
CA LEU A 188 27.07 -23.38 -20.96
C LEU A 188 28.48 -23.36 -20.36
N LYS A 189 29.19 -24.44 -20.51
CA LYS A 189 30.60 -24.54 -20.16
C LYS A 189 31.45 -24.16 -21.36
#